data_aaaf6581766dfe930c91394fc234437c
#
_entry.id   aaaf6581766dfe930c91394fc234437c
#
_cell.length_a   1.000
_cell.length_b   1.000
_cell.length_c   1.000
_cell.angle_alpha   90.00
_cell.angle_beta   90.00
_cell.angle_gamma   90.00
#
_symmetry.space_group_name_H-M   'P 1'
#
loop_
_entity.id
_entity.type
_entity.pdbx_description
1 polymer ?
#
loop_
_entity_poly.entity_id
_entity_poly.type
_entity_poly.pdbx_seq_one_letter_code
_entity_poly.pdbx_strand_id
1 'polypeptide(L)'
;LKKEKQADDYSFWDLKEENVRNVMDLNYFGTLLPIQVFTRDMVEKRKGSIINIASVSSILPLSKVMAYSNAKSAVQSLTQWLAVHFGESGIRCNAIVPGFYAAEQNHDLLFNKDGSYTDRAGDIIAGTPMGRFGNPEELIGAALFLASDDASGFVNGIVLPVDGGYSAFSGV
;
A
#
# COMPACT_ATOMS: atom_id res chain seq x y z
N LEU A 1 -4.44 -10.79 14.73
CA LEU A 1 -5.47 -10.31 13.82
C LEU A 1 -6.53 -11.41 13.74
N LYS A 2 -7.77 -11.12 14.19
CA LYS A 2 -8.88 -12.05 14.02
C LYS A 2 -9.09 -12.23 12.52
N LYS A 3 -9.10 -13.49 12.04
CA LYS A 3 -9.41 -13.84 10.65
C LYS A 3 -10.66 -13.06 10.24
N GLU A 4 -10.53 -12.13 9.31
CA GLU A 4 -11.68 -11.63 8.58
C GLU A 4 -12.30 -12.85 7.91
N LYS A 5 -13.54 -13.16 8.26
CA LYS A 5 -14.28 -14.20 7.56
C LYS A 5 -14.30 -13.85 6.09
N GLN A 6 -14.05 -14.85 5.25
CA GLN A 6 -14.01 -14.65 3.80
C GLN A 6 -15.29 -13.93 3.36
N ALA A 7 -15.13 -12.91 2.53
CA ALA A 7 -16.16 -11.93 2.19
C ALA A 7 -17.30 -12.47 1.31
N ASP A 8 -17.31 -13.75 0.97
CA ASP A 8 -18.42 -14.38 0.25
C ASP A 8 -19.71 -14.43 1.10
N ASP A 9 -19.58 -14.26 2.43
CA ASP A 9 -20.70 -14.32 3.40
C ASP A 9 -21.19 -12.93 3.86
N TYR A 10 -20.61 -11.80 3.38
CA TYR A 10 -21.00 -10.47 3.83
C TYR A 10 -21.66 -9.66 2.73
N SER A 11 -22.94 -9.39 2.91
CA SER A 11 -23.64 -8.35 2.18
C SER A 11 -23.04 -6.97 2.54
N PHE A 12 -23.02 -6.04 1.59
CA PHE A 12 -22.61 -4.66 1.84
C PHE A 12 -23.36 -4.04 3.03
N TRP A 13 -24.64 -4.40 3.20
CA TRP A 13 -25.50 -3.91 4.29
C TRP A 13 -25.16 -4.48 5.67
N ASP A 14 -24.39 -5.58 5.73
CA ASP A 14 -23.99 -6.23 7.00
C ASP A 14 -22.63 -5.72 7.50
N LEU A 15 -21.98 -4.77 6.76
CA LEU A 15 -20.74 -4.16 7.17
C LEU A 15 -20.91 -3.36 8.47
N LYS A 16 -20.18 -3.77 9.50
CA LYS A 16 -20.19 -3.08 10.79
C LYS A 16 -19.28 -1.84 10.72
N GLU A 17 -19.84 -0.69 11.11
CA GLU A 17 -19.10 0.57 11.18
C GLU A 17 -17.81 0.45 11.99
N GLU A 18 -17.87 -0.25 13.12
CA GLU A 18 -16.70 -0.50 13.99
C GLU A 18 -15.54 -1.16 13.22
N ASN A 19 -15.83 -2.18 12.40
CA ASN A 19 -14.79 -2.86 11.62
C ASN A 19 -14.17 -1.92 10.58
N VAL A 20 -14.99 -1.08 9.93
CA VAL A 20 -14.51 -0.08 8.98
C VAL A 20 -13.62 0.95 9.68
N ARG A 21 -14.05 1.45 10.86
CA ARG A 21 -13.26 2.39 11.67
C ARG A 21 -11.92 1.79 12.08
N ASN A 22 -11.90 0.56 12.60
CA ASN A 22 -10.66 -0.11 13.00
C ASN A 22 -9.64 -0.23 11.86
N VAL A 23 -10.11 -0.49 10.63
CA VAL A 23 -9.25 -0.55 9.45
C VAL A 23 -8.73 0.83 9.09
N MET A 24 -9.57 1.87 9.16
CA MET A 24 -9.16 3.26 8.92
C MET A 24 -8.18 3.74 9.99
N ASP A 25 -8.43 3.45 11.26
CA ASP A 25 -7.54 3.82 12.36
C ASP A 25 -6.16 3.21 12.19
N LEU A 26 -6.09 1.92 11.85
CA LEU A 26 -4.81 1.24 11.64
C LEU A 26 -4.07 1.78 10.40
N ASN A 27 -4.73 1.88 9.27
CA ASN A 27 -4.06 2.13 7.99
C ASN A 27 -3.91 3.62 7.65
N TYR A 28 -4.93 4.44 7.92
CA TYR A 28 -4.88 5.87 7.62
C TYR A 28 -4.34 6.69 8.78
N PHE A 29 -4.97 6.63 9.96
CA PHE A 29 -4.49 7.38 11.12
C PHE A 29 -3.15 6.87 11.62
N GLY A 30 -2.87 5.57 11.54
CA GLY A 30 -1.56 4.99 11.80
C GLY A 30 -0.45 5.49 10.85
N THR A 31 -0.81 6.06 9.70
CA THR A 31 0.11 6.76 8.80
C THR A 31 0.17 8.26 9.12
N LEU A 32 -0.99 8.92 9.25
CA LEU A 32 -1.09 10.36 9.45
C LEU A 32 -0.42 10.83 10.75
N LEU A 33 -0.72 10.16 11.88
CA LEU A 33 -0.26 10.64 13.19
C LEU A 33 1.28 10.62 13.35
N PRO A 34 2.01 9.55 12.94
CA PRO A 34 3.48 9.61 12.95
C PRO A 34 4.03 10.74 12.07
N ILE A 35 3.44 10.98 10.89
CA ILE A 35 3.87 12.07 10.01
C ILE A 35 3.75 13.41 10.74
N GLN A 36 2.66 13.69 11.44
CA GLN A 36 2.49 14.93 12.20
C GLN A 36 3.56 15.13 13.28
N VAL A 37 4.06 14.04 13.85
CA VAL A 37 5.12 14.11 14.88
C VAL A 37 6.48 14.36 14.24
N PHE A 38 6.86 13.52 13.28
CA PHE A 38 8.23 13.50 12.75
C PHE A 38 8.52 14.66 11.77
N THR A 39 7.50 15.22 11.11
CA THR A 39 7.71 16.30 10.14
C THR A 39 8.10 17.62 10.79
N ARG A 40 7.87 17.83 12.09
CA ARG A 40 8.29 19.04 12.80
C ARG A 40 9.80 19.25 12.68
N ASP A 41 10.57 18.24 13.05
CA ASP A 41 12.04 18.27 12.96
C ASP A 41 12.54 18.36 11.51
N MET A 42 11.83 17.72 10.57
CA MET A 42 12.17 17.78 9.16
C MET A 42 12.01 19.22 8.60
N VAL A 43 10.93 19.90 8.98
CA VAL A 43 10.69 21.30 8.58
C VAL A 43 11.77 22.23 9.14
N GLU A 44 12.13 22.10 10.41
CA GLU A 44 13.21 22.89 11.03
C GLU A 44 14.54 22.69 10.33
N LYS A 45 14.87 21.43 9.97
CA LYS A 45 16.11 21.07 9.26
C LYS A 45 16.04 21.37 7.75
N ARG A 46 14.87 21.72 7.23
CA ARG A 46 14.58 21.89 5.79
C ARG A 46 15.03 20.70 4.96
N LYS A 47 14.88 19.50 5.51
CA LYS A 47 15.32 18.26 4.87
C LYS A 47 14.51 17.07 5.35
N GLY A 48 14.00 16.26 4.43
CA GLY A 48 13.31 15.03 4.77
C GLY A 48 12.78 14.27 3.56
N SER A 49 12.62 12.97 3.72
CA SER A 49 11.92 12.11 2.77
C SER A 49 10.90 11.25 3.51
N ILE A 50 9.64 11.41 3.16
CA ILE A 50 8.52 10.62 3.67
C ILE A 50 8.19 9.60 2.59
N ILE A 51 8.17 8.31 2.99
CA ILE A 51 7.81 7.20 2.11
C ILE A 51 6.64 6.48 2.74
N ASN A 52 5.45 6.69 2.20
CA ASN A 52 4.24 6.02 2.64
C ASN A 52 4.09 4.68 1.92
N ILE A 53 3.55 3.69 2.63
CA ILE A 53 3.20 2.40 2.03
C ILE A 53 1.70 2.39 1.77
N ALA A 54 1.34 2.60 0.51
CA ALA A 54 -0.02 2.45 0.02
C ALA A 54 -0.31 0.96 -0.33
N SER A 55 -0.99 0.67 -1.40
CA SER A 55 -1.27 -0.68 -1.90
C SER A 55 -1.77 -0.61 -3.34
N VAL A 56 -1.64 -1.65 -4.11
CA VAL A 56 -2.32 -1.78 -5.40
C VAL A 56 -3.83 -1.55 -5.27
N SER A 57 -4.42 -1.87 -4.11
CA SER A 57 -5.82 -1.58 -3.80
C SER A 57 -6.16 -0.10 -3.67
N SER A 58 -5.17 0.79 -3.58
CA SER A 58 -5.38 2.25 -3.66
C SER A 58 -5.58 2.75 -5.08
N ILE A 59 -5.14 1.99 -6.07
CA ILE A 59 -5.26 2.29 -7.51
C ILE A 59 -6.43 1.51 -8.11
N LEU A 60 -6.48 0.20 -7.81
CA LEU A 60 -7.52 -0.73 -8.24
C LEU A 60 -8.22 -1.29 -7.01
N PRO A 61 -9.44 -0.84 -6.67
CA PRO A 61 -10.15 -1.34 -5.50
C PRO A 61 -10.40 -2.84 -5.63
N LEU A 62 -9.83 -3.59 -4.70
CA LEU A 62 -9.97 -5.05 -4.68
C LEU A 62 -11.33 -5.44 -4.11
N SER A 63 -11.95 -6.46 -4.70
CA SER A 63 -13.15 -7.08 -4.14
C SER A 63 -12.92 -7.57 -2.71
N LYS A 64 -13.95 -7.59 -1.88
CA LYS A 64 -13.95 -8.16 -0.51
C LYS A 64 -13.19 -7.35 0.56
N VAL A 65 -12.47 -6.27 0.23
CA VAL A 65 -11.65 -5.48 1.16
C VAL A 65 -11.90 -3.97 1.02
N MET A 66 -13.16 -3.56 0.99
CA MET A 66 -13.58 -2.17 0.77
C MET A 66 -12.92 -1.19 1.74
N ALA A 67 -12.97 -1.45 3.04
CA ALA A 67 -12.40 -0.54 4.04
C ALA A 67 -10.89 -0.38 3.90
N TYR A 68 -10.18 -1.47 3.59
CA TYR A 68 -8.74 -1.43 3.34
C TYR A 68 -8.40 -0.63 2.06
N SER A 69 -9.12 -0.88 0.97
CA SER A 69 -8.92 -0.14 -0.29
C SER A 69 -9.14 1.36 -0.08
N ASN A 70 -10.21 1.74 0.63
CA ASN A 70 -10.51 3.12 0.97
C ASN A 70 -9.40 3.75 1.83
N ALA A 71 -8.92 3.05 2.86
CA ALA A 71 -7.86 3.56 3.71
C ALA A 71 -6.55 3.76 2.94
N LYS A 72 -6.19 2.82 2.06
CA LYS A 72 -4.98 2.94 1.23
C LYS A 72 -5.10 4.00 0.14
N SER A 73 -6.29 4.24 -0.40
CA SER A 73 -6.57 5.38 -1.29
C SER A 73 -6.44 6.71 -0.54
N ALA A 74 -6.89 6.77 0.72
CA ALA A 74 -6.70 7.94 1.55
C ALA A 74 -5.21 8.20 1.85
N VAL A 75 -4.39 7.17 2.08
CA VAL A 75 -2.92 7.30 2.23
C VAL A 75 -2.28 7.82 0.94
N GLN A 76 -2.72 7.37 -0.24
CA GLN A 76 -2.26 7.89 -1.52
C GLN A 76 -2.58 9.39 -1.67
N SER A 77 -3.82 9.78 -1.41
CA SER A 77 -4.25 11.18 -1.45
C SER A 77 -3.47 12.04 -0.45
N LEU A 78 -3.29 11.55 0.78
CA LEU A 78 -2.49 12.21 1.81
C LEU A 78 -1.04 12.43 1.35
N THR A 79 -0.42 11.43 0.71
CA THR A 79 0.94 11.53 0.16
C THR A 79 1.08 12.69 -0.81
N GLN A 80 0.14 12.79 -1.76
CA GLN A 80 0.14 13.84 -2.77
C GLN A 80 -0.11 15.22 -2.14
N TRP A 81 -1.02 15.31 -1.18
CA TRP A 81 -1.27 16.55 -0.45
C TRP A 81 -0.03 17.01 0.33
N LEU A 82 0.63 16.09 1.04
CA LEU A 82 1.85 16.38 1.80
C LEU A 82 3.02 16.80 0.90
N ALA A 83 3.15 16.22 -0.28
CA ALA A 83 4.15 16.59 -1.26
C ALA A 83 4.02 18.05 -1.68
N VAL A 84 2.80 18.53 -1.87
CA VAL A 84 2.51 19.94 -2.17
C VAL A 84 2.72 20.81 -0.93
N HIS A 85 2.18 20.40 0.22
CA HIS A 85 2.22 21.17 1.46
C HIS A 85 3.64 21.44 1.97
N PHE A 86 4.53 20.42 1.88
CA PHE A 86 5.90 20.51 2.36
C PHE A 86 6.94 20.82 1.27
N GLY A 87 6.55 21.02 0.03
CA GLY A 87 7.47 21.21 -1.09
C GLY A 87 8.48 22.34 -0.87
N GLU A 88 8.05 23.49 -0.38
CA GLU A 88 8.93 24.62 -0.06
C GLU A 88 9.76 24.42 1.23
N SER A 89 9.40 23.45 2.04
CA SER A 89 10.11 23.12 3.28
C SER A 89 11.30 22.17 3.08
N GLY A 90 11.59 21.77 1.84
CA GLY A 90 12.67 20.84 1.53
C GLY A 90 12.37 19.38 1.90
N ILE A 91 11.09 19.03 2.04
CA ILE A 91 10.64 17.67 2.36
C ILE A 91 9.96 17.09 1.14
N ARG A 92 10.35 15.88 0.76
CA ARG A 92 9.69 15.09 -0.28
C ARG A 92 8.74 14.07 0.38
N CYS A 93 7.58 13.86 -0.24
CA CYS A 93 6.61 12.86 0.21
C CYS A 93 6.16 12.01 -0.99
N ASN A 94 6.42 10.71 -0.92
CA ASN A 94 6.13 9.76 -1.99
C ASN A 94 5.47 8.50 -1.40
N ALA A 95 4.84 7.69 -2.24
CA ALA A 95 4.28 6.41 -1.84
C ALA A 95 4.82 5.26 -2.69
N ILE A 96 5.10 4.14 -2.05
CA ILE A 96 5.26 2.84 -2.70
C ILE A 96 3.89 2.15 -2.69
N VAL A 97 3.55 1.53 -3.79
CA VAL A 97 2.31 0.76 -3.99
C VAL A 97 2.70 -0.69 -4.24
N PRO A 98 2.83 -1.51 -3.19
CA PRO A 98 3.09 -2.93 -3.35
C PRO A 98 1.89 -3.62 -4.02
N GLY A 99 2.19 -4.54 -4.94
CA GLY A 99 1.25 -5.53 -5.44
C GLY A 99 1.05 -6.67 -4.44
N PHE A 100 1.07 -7.89 -4.93
CA PHE A 100 0.93 -9.08 -4.10
C PHE A 100 2.28 -9.72 -3.81
N TYR A 101 2.61 -9.82 -2.53
CA TYR A 101 3.85 -10.38 -2.02
C TYR A 101 3.55 -11.59 -1.14
N ALA A 102 4.29 -12.67 -1.32
CA ALA A 102 4.20 -13.82 -0.43
C ALA A 102 4.98 -13.51 0.85
N ALA A 103 4.28 -13.50 1.98
CA ALA A 103 4.87 -13.27 3.31
C ALA A 103 4.20 -14.22 4.33
N GLU A 104 4.84 -14.43 5.47
CA GLU A 104 4.34 -15.31 6.52
C GLU A 104 2.92 -14.96 6.97
N GLN A 105 2.62 -13.66 7.08
CA GLN A 105 1.31 -13.17 7.53
C GLN A 105 0.14 -13.49 6.59
N ASN A 106 0.38 -13.75 5.31
CA ASN A 106 -0.64 -14.06 4.31
C ASN A 106 -0.50 -15.45 3.70
N HIS A 107 0.42 -16.27 4.23
CA HIS A 107 0.71 -17.61 3.73
C HIS A 107 -0.56 -18.48 3.62
N ASP A 108 -1.37 -18.53 4.67
CA ASP A 108 -2.61 -19.32 4.72
C ASP A 108 -3.70 -18.84 3.72
N LEU A 109 -3.56 -17.63 3.18
CA LEU A 109 -4.49 -17.09 2.16
C LEU A 109 -4.04 -17.46 0.74
N LEU A 110 -2.75 -17.76 0.57
CA LEU A 110 -2.11 -17.98 -0.72
C LEU A 110 -1.78 -19.46 -0.98
N PHE A 111 -1.52 -20.23 0.09
CA PHE A 111 -1.08 -21.61 -0.01
C PHE A 111 -1.99 -22.55 0.77
N ASN A 112 -2.29 -23.69 0.17
CA ASN A 112 -2.94 -24.82 0.81
C ASN A 112 -1.95 -25.55 1.72
N LYS A 113 -2.45 -26.45 2.59
CA LYS A 113 -1.60 -27.24 3.51
C LYS A 113 -0.59 -28.13 2.81
N ASP A 114 -0.85 -28.51 1.55
CA ASP A 114 0.03 -29.32 0.71
C ASP A 114 1.05 -28.49 -0.09
N GLY A 115 1.07 -27.16 0.11
CA GLY A 115 1.95 -26.22 -0.57
C GLY A 115 1.47 -25.77 -1.95
N SER A 116 0.34 -26.27 -2.44
CA SER A 116 -0.28 -25.78 -3.68
C SER A 116 -0.90 -24.40 -3.49
N TYR A 117 -1.10 -23.67 -4.58
CA TYR A 117 -1.79 -22.38 -4.55
C TYR A 117 -3.29 -22.56 -4.26
N THR A 118 -3.85 -21.62 -3.48
CA THR A 118 -5.29 -21.47 -3.37
C THR A 118 -5.87 -20.90 -4.66
N ASP A 119 -7.18 -21.04 -4.91
CA ASP A 119 -7.85 -20.41 -6.06
C ASP A 119 -7.57 -18.92 -6.11
N ARG A 120 -7.61 -18.24 -4.96
CA ARG A 120 -7.26 -16.81 -4.83
C ARG A 120 -5.84 -16.51 -5.29
N ALA A 121 -4.88 -17.35 -4.94
CA ALA A 121 -3.49 -17.18 -5.38
C ALA A 121 -3.36 -17.37 -6.90
N GLY A 122 -4.08 -18.34 -7.46
CA GLY A 122 -4.17 -18.55 -8.89
C GLY A 122 -4.70 -17.32 -9.63
N ASP A 123 -5.80 -16.73 -9.16
CA ASP A 123 -6.40 -15.52 -9.74
C ASP A 123 -5.42 -14.32 -9.69
N ILE A 124 -4.74 -14.15 -8.56
CA ILE A 124 -3.73 -13.09 -8.40
C ILE A 124 -2.59 -13.26 -9.39
N ILE A 125 -2.05 -14.47 -9.52
CA ILE A 125 -0.94 -14.77 -10.44
C ILE A 125 -1.37 -14.58 -11.88
N ALA A 126 -2.59 -15.03 -12.25
CA ALA A 126 -3.14 -14.83 -13.57
C ALA A 126 -3.32 -13.34 -13.94
N GLY A 127 -3.65 -12.51 -12.95
CA GLY A 127 -3.74 -11.05 -13.10
C GLY A 127 -2.39 -10.32 -13.01
N THR A 128 -1.29 -11.01 -12.71
CA THR A 128 0.04 -10.42 -12.61
C THR A 128 0.89 -10.78 -13.82
N PRO A 129 1.23 -9.84 -14.73
CA PRO A 129 1.99 -10.14 -15.95
C PRO A 129 3.34 -10.84 -15.72
N MET A 130 4.01 -10.59 -14.59
CA MET A 130 5.24 -11.30 -14.24
C MET A 130 5.00 -12.75 -13.76
N GLY A 131 3.74 -13.20 -13.63
CA GLY A 131 3.36 -14.60 -13.37
C GLY A 131 3.76 -15.16 -12.01
N ARG A 132 4.01 -14.29 -11.02
CA ARG A 132 4.44 -14.69 -9.68
C ARG A 132 4.08 -13.65 -8.62
N PHE A 133 4.16 -14.04 -7.36
CA PHE A 133 4.23 -13.10 -6.25
C PHE A 133 5.58 -12.38 -6.21
N GLY A 134 5.60 -11.16 -5.68
CA GLY A 134 6.82 -10.46 -5.35
C GLY A 134 7.48 -11.04 -4.09
N ASN A 135 8.80 -10.89 -3.99
CA ASN A 135 9.55 -11.10 -2.75
C ASN A 135 9.66 -9.75 -2.01
N PRO A 136 9.50 -9.70 -0.68
CA PRO A 136 9.58 -8.43 0.07
C PRO A 136 10.87 -7.65 -0.18
N GLU A 137 11.99 -8.31 -0.46
CA GLU A 137 13.27 -7.69 -0.78
C GLU A 137 13.22 -6.86 -2.07
N GLU A 138 12.29 -7.15 -2.98
CA GLU A 138 12.13 -6.39 -4.23
C GLU A 138 11.56 -4.98 -4.01
N LEU A 139 11.06 -4.67 -2.80
CA LEU A 139 10.67 -3.32 -2.40
C LEU A 139 11.86 -2.44 -1.98
N ILE A 140 13.00 -3.05 -1.61
CA ILE A 140 14.16 -2.35 -1.07
C ILE A 140 14.69 -1.32 -2.08
N GLY A 141 14.80 -1.69 -3.35
CA GLY A 141 15.28 -0.80 -4.40
C GLY A 141 14.44 0.48 -4.54
N ALA A 142 13.12 0.35 -4.51
CA ALA A 142 12.19 1.48 -4.55
C ALA A 142 12.32 2.36 -3.29
N ALA A 143 12.43 1.74 -2.12
CA ALA A 143 12.61 2.46 -0.85
C ALA A 143 13.94 3.24 -0.82
N LEU A 144 15.04 2.62 -1.22
CA LEU A 144 16.35 3.27 -1.28
C LEU A 144 16.38 4.42 -2.30
N PHE A 145 15.77 4.22 -3.49
CA PHE A 145 15.63 5.27 -4.48
C PHE A 145 14.90 6.48 -3.92
N LEU A 146 13.73 6.28 -3.30
CA LEU A 146 12.93 7.37 -2.75
C LEU A 146 13.55 8.00 -1.49
N ALA A 147 14.35 7.26 -0.73
CA ALA A 147 15.06 7.79 0.44
C ALA A 147 16.26 8.66 0.09
N SER A 148 16.91 8.41 -1.07
CA SER A 148 18.13 9.11 -1.49
C SER A 148 17.81 10.46 -2.13
N ASP A 149 18.35 11.54 -1.58
CA ASP A 149 18.23 12.88 -2.17
C ASP A 149 19.00 12.98 -3.49
N ASP A 150 20.13 12.30 -3.61
CA ASP A 150 20.94 12.30 -4.84
C ASP A 150 20.23 11.59 -5.99
N ALA A 151 19.50 10.50 -5.69
CA ALA A 151 18.80 9.71 -6.71
C ALA A 151 17.40 10.24 -7.03
N SER A 152 16.72 10.85 -6.07
CA SER A 152 15.31 11.24 -6.20
C SER A 152 15.00 12.64 -5.66
N GLY A 153 15.97 13.55 -5.62
CA GLY A 153 15.82 14.89 -5.05
C GLY A 153 14.73 15.75 -5.72
N PHE A 154 14.34 15.44 -6.95
CA PHE A 154 13.24 16.12 -7.66
C PHE A 154 12.00 15.25 -7.84
N VAL A 155 11.96 14.08 -7.16
CA VAL A 155 10.80 13.17 -7.16
C VAL A 155 9.95 13.45 -5.93
N ASN A 156 8.78 14.04 -6.14
CA ASN A 156 7.87 14.44 -5.07
C ASN A 156 6.41 14.21 -5.48
N GLY A 157 5.60 13.57 -4.64
CA GLY A 157 4.20 13.27 -4.89
C GLY A 157 3.96 12.03 -5.76
N ILE A 158 4.99 11.26 -6.07
CA ILE A 158 4.81 10.05 -6.88
C ILE A 158 4.11 8.94 -6.08
N VAL A 159 3.32 8.17 -6.80
CA VAL A 159 2.72 6.92 -6.35
C VAL A 159 3.33 5.83 -7.22
N LEU A 160 4.27 5.06 -6.65
CA LEU A 160 5.13 4.14 -7.37
C LEU A 160 4.68 2.69 -7.22
N PRO A 161 4.02 2.09 -8.23
CA PRO A 161 3.69 0.67 -8.20
C PRO A 161 4.96 -0.21 -8.25
N VAL A 162 5.01 -1.21 -7.38
CA VAL A 162 5.97 -2.30 -7.40
C VAL A 162 5.14 -3.59 -7.31
N ASP A 163 4.58 -4.02 -8.43
CA ASP A 163 3.46 -4.95 -8.44
C ASP A 163 3.51 -6.02 -9.54
N GLY A 164 4.65 -6.18 -10.22
CA GLY A 164 4.79 -7.14 -11.30
C GLY A 164 3.92 -6.85 -12.53
N GLY A 165 3.45 -5.61 -12.68
CA GLY A 165 2.60 -5.17 -13.77
C GLY A 165 1.09 -5.35 -13.49
N TYR A 166 0.71 -5.74 -12.28
CA TYR A 166 -0.69 -6.00 -11.93
C TYR A 166 -1.61 -4.80 -12.22
N SER A 167 -1.21 -3.59 -11.82
CA SER A 167 -2.02 -2.39 -12.04
C SER A 167 -2.02 -1.88 -13.48
N ALA A 168 -1.09 -2.34 -14.31
CA ALA A 168 -1.00 -1.98 -15.73
C ALA A 168 -1.77 -2.94 -16.64
N PHE A 169 -2.15 -4.11 -16.13
CA PHE A 169 -2.80 -5.16 -16.91
C PHE A 169 -4.29 -4.87 -17.10
N SER A 170 -4.73 -4.84 -18.35
CA SER A 170 -6.14 -4.58 -18.71
C SER A 170 -7.03 -5.81 -18.71
N GLY A 171 -6.47 -7.01 -18.51
CA GLY A 171 -7.21 -8.28 -18.56
C GLY A 171 -7.32 -8.91 -19.95
N VAL A 172 -6.67 -8.34 -20.96
CA VAL A 172 -6.65 -8.84 -22.36
C VAL A 172 -5.23 -8.84 -22.90
#